data_bb193c324a6b0446c84aeb9652073a3f
#
_entry.id   bb193c324a6b0446c84aeb9652073a3f
#
_cell.length_a   1.000
_cell.length_b   1.000
_cell.length_c   1.000
_cell.angle_alpha   90.00
_cell.angle_beta   90.00
_cell.angle_gamma   90.00
#
_symmetry.space_group_name_H-M   'P 1'
#
loop_
_entity.id
_entity.type
_entity.pdbx_description
1 polymer ?
#
loop_
_entity_poly.entity_id
_entity_poly.type
_entity_poly.pdbx_seq_one_letter_code
_entity_poly.pdbx_strand_id
1 'polypeptide(L)'
;MSDSDPKLSGLVPATLKVKSARIVLESLAVQVDIGFHEFEVGTPQRLLVTVEIWLEDTALPVDDDPARAWNYDFLRLEVEEIAAARRYNLQETLAHAIFERVSAFRGIRALRVRLSKPDVYPDAHGVGVEIASFAGQWPEA
;
A
#
# COMPACT_ATOMS: atom_id res chain seq x y z
N MET A 1 -41.13 -19.98 13.07
CA MET A 1 -39.79 -19.52 12.69
C MET A 1 -39.41 -18.29 13.49
N SER A 2 -38.25 -18.30 14.04
CA SER A 2 -37.79 -17.15 14.78
C SER A 2 -37.22 -16.06 13.84
N ASP A 3 -37.69 -14.81 14.02
CA ASP A 3 -37.16 -13.67 13.25
C ASP A 3 -35.72 -13.32 13.65
N SER A 4 -35.24 -13.87 14.78
CA SER A 4 -33.85 -13.67 15.20
C SER A 4 -32.86 -14.63 14.52
N ASP A 5 -33.33 -15.62 13.77
CA ASP A 5 -32.48 -16.59 13.09
C ASP A 5 -31.97 -16.00 11.77
N PRO A 6 -30.65 -15.75 11.64
CA PRO A 6 -30.11 -15.12 10.45
C PRO A 6 -29.99 -16.10 9.28
N LYS A 7 -31.07 -16.41 8.65
CA LYS A 7 -31.08 -17.34 7.51
C LYS A 7 -30.69 -16.64 6.23
N LEU A 8 -30.06 -17.39 5.31
CA LEU A 8 -29.75 -16.92 3.98
C LEU A 8 -31.03 -16.71 3.18
N SER A 9 -31.19 -15.52 2.62
CA SER A 9 -32.31 -15.23 1.70
C SER A 9 -32.03 -15.65 0.26
N GLY A 10 -30.77 -15.97 -0.04
CA GLY A 10 -30.32 -16.27 -1.41
C GLY A 10 -30.04 -15.06 -2.29
N LEU A 11 -30.36 -13.86 -1.82
CA LEU A 11 -30.14 -12.63 -2.57
C LEU A 11 -29.26 -11.67 -1.80
N VAL A 12 -28.27 -11.09 -2.47
CA VAL A 12 -27.40 -10.06 -1.88
C VAL A 12 -28.03 -8.69 -2.17
N PRO A 13 -28.36 -7.92 -1.13
CA PRO A 13 -28.86 -6.55 -1.34
C PRO A 13 -27.84 -5.70 -2.10
N ALA A 14 -28.33 -4.76 -2.92
CA ALA A 14 -27.44 -3.86 -3.67
C ALA A 14 -26.52 -3.04 -2.76
N THR A 15 -26.97 -2.73 -1.54
CA THR A 15 -26.18 -2.01 -0.54
C THR A 15 -25.02 -2.82 0.02
N LEU A 16 -25.04 -4.14 -0.12
CA LEU A 16 -24.01 -5.04 0.37
C LEU A 16 -23.14 -5.64 -0.73
N LYS A 17 -23.32 -5.21 -1.98
CA LYS A 17 -22.42 -5.62 -3.07
C LYS A 17 -21.06 -4.96 -2.91
N VAL A 18 -20.02 -5.69 -3.29
CA VAL A 18 -18.65 -5.16 -3.27
C VAL A 18 -18.55 -4.01 -4.26
N LYS A 19 -18.19 -2.83 -3.77
CA LYS A 19 -18.07 -1.61 -4.57
C LYS A 19 -16.63 -1.15 -4.76
N SER A 20 -15.74 -1.63 -3.93
CA SER A 20 -14.31 -1.34 -4.05
C SER A 20 -13.51 -2.50 -3.49
N ALA A 21 -12.32 -2.67 -4.03
CA ALA A 21 -11.38 -3.66 -3.53
C ALA A 21 -9.97 -3.10 -3.70
N ARG A 22 -9.11 -3.41 -2.76
CA ARG A 22 -7.72 -2.96 -2.82
C ARG A 22 -6.79 -4.08 -2.41
N ILE A 23 -5.56 -4.02 -2.91
CA ILE A 23 -4.45 -4.85 -2.46
C ILE A 23 -3.58 -3.97 -1.57
N VAL A 24 -3.19 -4.48 -0.42
CA VAL A 24 -2.39 -3.75 0.55
C VAL A 24 -1.13 -4.54 0.86
N LEU A 25 0.02 -3.93 0.59
CA LEU A 25 1.30 -4.38 1.13
C LEU A 25 1.54 -3.55 2.38
N GLU A 26 1.34 -4.16 3.54
CA GLU A 26 1.30 -3.43 4.81
C GLU A 26 2.60 -3.54 5.57
N SER A 27 3.19 -2.38 5.85
CA SER A 27 4.34 -2.25 6.74
C SER A 27 5.52 -3.17 6.36
N LEU A 28 5.86 -3.22 5.09
CA LEU A 28 7.06 -3.95 4.64
C LEU A 28 8.29 -3.27 5.25
N ALA A 29 9.06 -4.04 6.02
CA ALA A 29 10.30 -3.54 6.61
C ALA A 29 11.44 -3.61 5.61
N VAL A 30 12.06 -2.46 5.34
CA VAL A 30 13.22 -2.37 4.47
C VAL A 30 14.33 -1.61 5.17
N GLN A 31 15.58 -1.95 4.88
CA GLN A 31 16.75 -1.23 5.35
C GLN A 31 17.14 -0.20 4.29
N VAL A 32 17.15 1.09 4.66
CA VAL A 32 17.41 2.18 3.70
C VAL A 32 18.39 3.16 4.32
N ASP A 33 19.37 3.58 3.53
CA ASP A 33 20.23 4.70 3.87
C ASP A 33 19.44 5.98 3.57
N ILE A 34 18.81 6.54 4.60
CA ILE A 34 17.87 7.65 4.44
C ILE A 34 17.99 8.64 5.59
N GLY A 35 17.83 9.91 5.26
CA GLY A 35 17.90 11.01 6.21
C GLY A 35 18.97 12.03 5.84
N PHE A 36 18.75 13.30 6.22
CA PHE A 36 19.67 14.38 5.91
C PHE A 36 20.53 14.82 7.11
N HIS A 37 20.27 14.26 8.28
CA HIS A 37 21.11 14.51 9.44
C HIS A 37 22.44 13.77 9.31
N GLU A 38 23.51 14.40 9.80
CA GLU A 38 24.85 13.86 9.67
C GLU A 38 24.98 12.44 10.24
N PHE A 39 24.32 12.16 11.36
CA PHE A 39 24.36 10.84 11.97
C PHE A 39 23.57 9.79 11.20
N GLU A 40 22.69 10.20 10.30
CA GLU A 40 21.90 9.28 9.45
C GLU A 40 22.64 8.84 8.20
N VAL A 41 23.57 9.68 7.72
CA VAL A 41 24.28 9.43 6.46
C VAL A 41 25.17 8.21 6.58
N GLY A 42 24.99 7.23 5.69
CA GLY A 42 25.78 6.01 5.69
C GLY A 42 25.38 4.99 6.75
N THR A 43 24.30 5.25 7.49
CA THR A 43 23.78 4.35 8.52
C THR A 43 22.37 3.91 8.14
N PRO A 44 22.22 2.75 7.45
CA PRO A 44 20.89 2.26 7.09
C PRO A 44 19.98 2.13 8.31
N GLN A 45 18.73 2.50 8.13
CA GLN A 45 17.74 2.38 9.18
C GLN A 45 16.49 1.66 8.66
N ARG A 46 15.74 1.09 9.58
CA ARG A 46 14.50 0.40 9.27
C ARG A 46 13.44 1.39 8.86
N LEU A 47 12.81 1.14 7.72
CA LEU A 47 11.70 1.91 7.22
C LEU A 47 10.54 0.96 6.97
N LEU A 48 9.34 1.36 7.30
CA LEU A 48 8.13 0.60 7.01
C LEU A 48 7.43 1.22 5.81
N VAL A 49 7.17 0.39 4.81
CA VAL A 49 6.53 0.81 3.56
C VAL A 49 5.17 0.16 3.45
N THR A 50 4.13 0.96 3.26
CA THR A 50 2.77 0.49 3.00
C THR A 50 2.34 1.01 1.64
N VAL A 51 1.90 0.10 0.77
CA VAL A 51 1.38 0.43 -0.55
C VAL A 51 -0.02 -0.10 -0.66
N GLU A 52 -0.97 0.77 -0.98
CA GLU A 52 -2.37 0.40 -1.18
C GLU A 52 -2.74 0.66 -2.63
N ILE A 53 -3.25 -0.36 -3.30
CA ILE A 53 -3.58 -0.32 -4.71
C ILE A 53 -5.06 -0.63 -4.90
N TRP A 54 -5.80 0.30 -5.51
CA TRP A 54 -7.17 0.07 -5.96
C TRP A 54 -7.13 -0.30 -7.43
N LEU A 55 -7.72 -1.43 -7.75
CA LEU A 55 -7.70 -1.96 -9.11
C LEU A 55 -8.80 -1.32 -9.95
N GLU A 56 -8.56 -1.21 -11.27
CA GLU A 56 -9.55 -0.72 -12.23
C GLU A 56 -10.81 -1.57 -12.21
N ASP A 57 -10.63 -2.89 -12.11
CA ASP A 57 -11.73 -3.82 -11.92
C ASP A 57 -11.89 -4.07 -10.43
N THR A 58 -13.01 -3.62 -9.88
CA THR A 58 -13.34 -3.82 -8.47
C THR A 58 -13.71 -5.25 -8.15
N ALA A 59 -14.01 -6.07 -9.18
CA ALA A 59 -14.30 -7.48 -9.01
C ALA A 59 -12.99 -8.25 -8.94
N LEU A 60 -12.54 -8.54 -7.73
CA LEU A 60 -11.44 -9.48 -7.53
C LEU A 60 -11.86 -10.84 -8.08
N PRO A 61 -10.91 -11.69 -8.54
CA PRO A 61 -11.25 -13.01 -9.05
C PRO A 61 -12.03 -13.81 -8.02
N VAL A 62 -13.23 -14.26 -8.39
CA VAL A 62 -14.10 -15.04 -7.50
C VAL A 62 -14.10 -16.52 -7.83
N ASP A 63 -13.46 -16.91 -8.94
CA ASP A 63 -13.36 -18.28 -9.42
C ASP A 63 -12.09 -18.99 -8.98
N ASP A 64 -11.31 -18.34 -8.12
CA ASP A 64 -10.07 -18.86 -7.56
C ASP A 64 -9.00 -19.22 -8.61
N ASP A 65 -9.03 -18.57 -9.76
CA ASP A 65 -8.07 -18.78 -10.84
C ASP A 65 -6.82 -17.92 -10.65
N PRO A 66 -5.65 -18.53 -10.37
CA PRO A 66 -4.41 -17.77 -10.16
C PRO A 66 -3.99 -16.93 -11.38
N ALA A 67 -4.37 -17.34 -12.58
CA ALA A 67 -4.03 -16.61 -13.80
C ALA A 67 -4.70 -15.25 -13.88
N ARG A 68 -5.77 -15.04 -13.13
CA ARG A 68 -6.52 -13.79 -13.07
C ARG A 68 -6.14 -12.90 -11.90
N ALA A 69 -5.25 -13.38 -11.04
CA ALA A 69 -4.81 -12.61 -9.86
C ALA A 69 -3.86 -11.49 -10.26
N TRP A 70 -3.96 -10.36 -9.56
CA TRP A 70 -2.93 -9.33 -9.63
C TRP A 70 -1.74 -9.79 -8.78
N ASN A 71 -0.56 -9.92 -9.38
CA ASN A 71 0.59 -10.52 -8.70
C ASN A 71 1.33 -9.50 -7.81
N TYR A 72 1.02 -9.50 -6.53
CA TYR A 72 1.64 -8.60 -5.56
C TYR A 72 3.09 -8.96 -5.20
N ASP A 73 3.60 -10.10 -5.63
CA ASP A 73 5.02 -10.43 -5.43
C ASP A 73 5.91 -9.43 -6.15
N PHE A 74 5.52 -8.98 -7.35
CA PHE A 74 6.23 -7.94 -8.06
C PHE A 74 6.25 -6.63 -7.29
N LEU A 75 5.18 -6.30 -6.59
CA LEU A 75 5.11 -5.08 -5.80
C LEU A 75 6.20 -5.05 -4.72
N ARG A 76 6.33 -6.14 -3.98
CA ARG A 76 7.35 -6.26 -2.95
C ARG A 76 8.75 -6.10 -3.52
N LEU A 77 9.05 -6.80 -4.62
CA LEU A 77 10.35 -6.77 -5.26
C LEU A 77 10.70 -5.36 -5.77
N GLU A 78 9.75 -4.67 -6.37
CA GLU A 78 9.97 -3.31 -6.86
C GLU A 78 10.26 -2.33 -5.73
N VAL A 79 9.53 -2.43 -4.63
CA VAL A 79 9.77 -1.57 -3.46
C VAL A 79 11.17 -1.82 -2.90
N GLU A 80 11.56 -3.08 -2.74
CA GLU A 80 12.89 -3.44 -2.23
C GLU A 80 14.00 -2.93 -3.15
N GLU A 81 13.82 -3.04 -4.46
CA GLU A 81 14.79 -2.56 -5.45
C GLU A 81 14.96 -1.04 -5.38
N ILE A 82 13.86 -0.30 -5.33
CA ILE A 82 13.91 1.17 -5.24
C ILE A 82 14.58 1.60 -3.94
N ALA A 83 14.26 0.96 -2.83
CA ALA A 83 14.84 1.30 -1.53
C ALA A 83 16.35 1.05 -1.50
N ALA A 84 16.83 0.03 -2.22
CA ALA A 84 18.25 -0.33 -2.27
C ALA A 84 19.04 0.42 -3.36
N ALA A 85 18.36 1.10 -4.28
CA ALA A 85 18.98 1.63 -5.49
C ALA A 85 19.92 2.80 -5.23
N ARG A 86 19.65 3.59 -4.20
CA ARG A 86 20.44 4.78 -3.88
C ARG A 86 20.18 5.23 -2.45
N ARG A 87 20.97 6.23 -2.02
CA ARG A 87 20.71 6.95 -0.79
C ARG A 87 19.65 8.03 -1.01
N TYR A 88 18.79 8.24 0.00
CA TYR A 88 17.74 9.27 -0.03
C TYR A 88 17.93 10.23 1.15
N ASN A 89 17.85 11.53 0.89
CA ASN A 89 17.83 12.52 1.96
C ASN A 89 16.49 12.58 2.68
N LEU A 90 15.39 12.37 1.93
CA LEU A 90 14.04 12.60 2.43
C LEU A 90 13.16 11.37 2.16
N GLN A 91 12.26 11.09 3.11
CA GLN A 91 11.22 10.09 2.91
C GLN A 91 10.32 10.46 1.72
N GLU A 92 10.05 11.74 1.52
CA GLU A 92 9.23 12.24 0.42
C GLU A 92 9.77 11.81 -0.93
N THR A 93 11.07 11.89 -1.12
CA THR A 93 11.72 11.48 -2.37
C THR A 93 11.58 9.98 -2.62
N LEU A 94 11.79 9.18 -1.59
CA LEU A 94 11.61 7.73 -1.70
C LEU A 94 10.14 7.39 -1.97
N ALA A 95 9.21 8.05 -1.28
CA ALA A 95 7.79 7.84 -1.49
C ALA A 95 7.39 8.11 -2.93
N HIS A 96 7.86 9.22 -3.51
CA HIS A 96 7.62 9.55 -4.92
C HIS A 96 8.22 8.51 -5.87
N ALA A 97 9.42 8.02 -5.60
CA ALA A 97 10.05 7.00 -6.43
C ALA A 97 9.23 5.70 -6.45
N ILE A 98 8.75 5.29 -5.30
CA ILE A 98 7.87 4.11 -5.19
C ILE A 98 6.56 4.37 -5.93
N PHE A 99 5.96 5.53 -5.70
CA PHE A 99 4.70 5.91 -6.31
C PHE A 99 4.78 5.87 -7.84
N GLU A 100 5.82 6.47 -8.42
CA GLU A 100 6.01 6.49 -9.87
C GLU A 100 6.20 5.08 -10.43
N ARG A 101 6.99 4.25 -9.77
CA ARG A 101 7.24 2.88 -10.24
C ARG A 101 5.96 2.07 -10.21
N VAL A 102 5.22 2.12 -9.11
CA VAL A 102 3.99 1.34 -8.94
C VAL A 102 2.89 1.84 -9.88
N SER A 103 2.82 3.14 -10.11
CA SER A 103 1.83 3.71 -11.03
C SER A 103 1.99 3.25 -12.48
N ALA A 104 3.15 2.71 -12.83
CA ALA A 104 3.40 2.16 -14.16
C ALA A 104 2.85 0.74 -14.33
N PHE A 105 2.40 0.09 -13.27
CA PHE A 105 1.79 -1.24 -13.37
C PHE A 105 0.40 -1.15 -13.98
N ARG A 106 0.00 -2.21 -14.68
CA ARG A 106 -1.32 -2.26 -15.32
C ARG A 106 -2.42 -2.50 -14.29
N GLY A 107 -3.60 -1.97 -14.60
CA GLY A 107 -4.82 -2.27 -13.85
C GLY A 107 -4.99 -1.47 -12.55
N ILE A 108 -4.20 -0.43 -12.34
CA ILE A 108 -4.29 0.40 -11.15
C ILE A 108 -5.17 1.61 -11.41
N ARG A 109 -6.20 1.78 -10.59
CA ARG A 109 -7.11 2.92 -10.64
C ARG A 109 -6.71 4.03 -9.67
N ALA A 110 -6.21 3.65 -8.51
CA ALA A 110 -5.79 4.59 -7.47
C ALA A 110 -4.67 3.97 -6.63
N LEU A 111 -3.86 4.80 -6.03
CA LEU A 111 -2.64 4.38 -5.36
C LEU A 111 -2.37 5.27 -4.16
N ARG A 112 -1.98 4.67 -3.04
CA ARG A 112 -1.47 5.38 -1.87
C ARG A 112 -0.20 4.71 -1.38
N VAL A 113 0.81 5.52 -1.10
CA VAL A 113 2.09 5.06 -0.56
C VAL A 113 2.34 5.77 0.76
N ARG A 114 2.65 5.00 1.80
CA ARG A 114 2.99 5.51 3.11
C ARG A 114 4.32 4.95 3.57
N LEU A 115 5.18 5.83 4.05
CA LEU A 115 6.47 5.49 4.64
C LEU A 115 6.48 5.94 6.09
N SER A 116 7.15 5.17 6.94
CA SER A 116 7.31 5.52 8.35
C SER A 116 8.66 5.06 8.86
N LYS A 117 9.34 5.94 9.60
CA LYS A 117 10.51 5.60 10.40
C LYS A 117 10.01 5.23 11.80
N PRO A 118 10.00 3.95 12.20
CA PRO A 118 9.42 3.55 13.48
C PRO A 118 10.31 3.80 14.68
N ASP A 119 11.60 4.07 14.46
CA ASP A 119 12.59 4.07 15.54
C ASP A 119 13.13 5.48 15.87
N VAL A 120 12.49 6.55 15.37
CA VAL A 120 12.98 7.92 15.58
C VAL A 120 12.65 8.43 16.98
N TYR A 121 11.42 8.24 17.43
CA TYR A 121 10.96 8.72 18.73
C TYR A 121 10.46 7.57 19.58
N PRO A 122 10.89 7.48 20.88
CA PRO A 122 10.42 6.40 21.74
C PRO A 122 8.94 6.50 22.12
N ASP A 123 8.36 7.68 22.01
CA ASP A 123 6.96 7.96 22.36
C ASP A 123 6.03 8.09 21.16
N ALA A 124 6.49 7.69 19.97
CA ALA A 124 5.67 7.65 18.76
C ALA A 124 5.84 6.30 18.06
N HIS A 125 4.77 5.80 17.44
CA HIS A 125 4.85 4.59 16.63
C HIS A 125 5.73 4.77 15.40
N GLY A 126 5.89 6.01 14.95
CA GLY A 126 6.74 6.35 13.83
C GLY A 126 6.46 7.74 13.34
N VAL A 127 7.30 8.21 12.44
CA VAL A 127 7.15 9.48 11.75
C VAL A 127 7.41 9.26 10.27
N GLY A 128 6.50 9.73 9.42
CA GLY A 128 6.63 9.47 8.00
C GLY A 128 5.76 10.36 7.13
N VAL A 129 5.62 9.93 5.89
CA VAL A 129 4.89 10.66 4.85
C VAL A 129 3.91 9.74 4.16
N GLU A 130 2.86 10.32 3.64
CA GLU A 130 1.86 9.62 2.86
C GLU A 130 1.53 10.45 1.63
N ILE A 131 1.52 9.79 0.47
CA ILE A 131 1.10 10.41 -0.78
C ILE A 131 0.09 9.50 -1.47
N ALA A 132 -0.85 10.10 -2.19
CA ALA A 132 -1.91 9.37 -2.85
C ALA A 132 -2.30 10.05 -4.16
N SER A 133 -2.91 9.27 -5.05
CA SER A 133 -3.43 9.76 -6.33
C SER A 133 -4.81 10.42 -6.18
N PHE A 134 -5.32 10.53 -4.97
CA PHE A 134 -6.66 11.06 -4.67
C PHE A 134 -6.60 11.93 -3.43
N ALA A 135 -7.59 12.82 -3.29
CA ALA A 135 -7.76 13.61 -2.09
C ALA A 135 -8.65 12.85 -1.09
N GLY A 136 -8.51 13.16 0.19
CA GLY A 136 -9.29 12.49 1.22
C GLY A 136 -8.75 11.12 1.59
N GLN A 137 -9.57 10.31 2.25
CA GLN A 137 -9.13 9.00 2.76
C GLN A 137 -9.30 7.87 1.77
N TRP A 138 -10.25 8.00 0.84
CA TRP A 138 -10.58 6.96 -0.11
C TRP A 138 -10.72 7.55 -1.50
N PRO A 139 -10.30 6.82 -2.54
CA PRO A 139 -10.53 7.31 -3.89
C PRO A 139 -12.03 7.33 -4.18
N GLU A 140 -12.45 8.31 -4.96
CA GLU A 140 -13.82 8.38 -5.43
C GLU A 140 -14.11 7.22 -6.39
N ALA A 141 -15.34 6.74 -6.34
CA ALA A 141 -15.77 5.63 -7.17
C ALA A 141 -15.79 5.98 -8.68
#